data_9a0373ff9d7e8d2b740bf2d38caf28f6
#
_entry.id   9a0373ff9d7e8d2b740bf2d38caf28f6
#
_cell.length_a   1.000
_cell.length_b   1.000
_cell.length_c   1.000
_cell.angle_alpha   90.00
_cell.angle_beta   90.00
_cell.angle_gamma   90.00
#
_symmetry.space_group_name_H-M   'P 1'
#
loop_
_entity.id
_entity.type
_entity.pdbx_description
1 polymer ?
#
loop_
_entity_poly.entity_id
_entity_poly.type
_entity_poly.pdbx_seq_one_letter_code
_entity_poly.pdbx_strand_id
1 'polypeptide(L)'
;MSERDPKAVWHSGNLDHPHQMRDKARRVRAMFNAVAPTYELVNTLTSFGRDAYWRRRAVELARVAAADRILDLACGTGDLARAFAAARSRPNMVVGTDFAAEMIHRAAGSSAPTVSWCQADALALPFANEQFTAVSCAFGVRNLQDLTAGFREMYRVLAPAGRAVIVEFSLPSARIVRALFNFYFIRVLPLIATLISRDRSGAYRYLPRSVLRFPNRAQIVDLLREVGFDRIEVHPLTFGIAVVYVAVKAQVHRVNA
;
A
#
# COMPACT_ATOMS: atom_id res chain seq x y z
N MET A 1 26.54 -19.44 11.98
CA MET A 1 26.08 -18.57 13.10
C MET A 1 26.08 -17.13 12.56
N SER A 2 24.93 -16.61 12.10
CA SER A 2 24.85 -15.23 11.62
C SER A 2 24.61 -14.34 12.82
N GLU A 3 25.61 -13.54 13.18
CA GLU A 3 25.54 -12.50 14.19
C GLU A 3 24.33 -11.60 13.94
N ARG A 4 23.56 -11.37 14.99
CA ARG A 4 22.43 -10.44 14.97
C ARG A 4 22.99 -9.03 14.82
N ASP A 5 22.89 -8.47 13.60
CA ASP A 5 23.19 -7.04 13.40
C ASP A 5 22.24 -6.25 14.34
N PRO A 6 22.77 -5.50 15.34
CA PRO A 6 21.95 -4.78 16.32
C PRO A 6 21.04 -3.70 15.68
N LYS A 7 21.29 -3.35 14.40
CA LYS A 7 20.46 -2.42 13.62
C LYS A 7 19.34 -3.12 12.84
N ALA A 8 19.34 -4.47 12.76
CA ALA A 8 18.33 -5.20 12.02
C ALA A 8 17.00 -5.21 12.76
N VAL A 9 16.01 -4.49 12.22
CA VAL A 9 14.62 -4.49 12.68
C VAL A 9 13.97 -5.85 12.41
N TRP A 10 14.28 -6.43 11.24
CA TRP A 10 13.80 -7.74 10.79
C TRP A 10 14.97 -8.71 10.62
N HIS A 11 14.95 -9.79 11.37
CA HIS A 11 15.96 -10.87 11.36
C HIS A 11 15.29 -12.25 11.32
N SER A 12 16.03 -13.31 11.08
CA SER A 12 15.51 -14.66 10.91
C SER A 12 14.55 -15.12 12.02
N GLY A 13 14.83 -14.74 13.27
CA GLY A 13 14.00 -15.13 14.41
C GLY A 13 12.64 -14.43 14.54
N ASN A 14 12.34 -13.40 13.71
CA ASN A 14 11.06 -12.68 13.75
C ASN A 14 10.33 -12.59 12.40
N LEU A 15 10.83 -13.30 11.38
CA LEU A 15 10.27 -13.29 10.03
C LEU A 15 9.29 -14.45 9.75
N ASP A 16 9.12 -15.40 10.64
CA ASP A 16 8.26 -16.56 10.39
C ASP A 16 6.78 -16.20 10.41
N HIS A 17 6.38 -15.29 11.28
CA HIS A 17 5.00 -14.80 11.39
C HIS A 17 4.94 -13.27 11.51
N PRO A 18 5.36 -12.52 10.48
CA PRO A 18 5.52 -11.07 10.58
C PRO A 18 4.19 -10.33 10.83
N HIS A 19 3.06 -10.92 10.42
CA HIS A 19 1.74 -10.31 10.62
C HIS A 19 1.17 -10.51 12.04
N GLN A 20 1.69 -11.47 12.81
CA GLN A 20 1.20 -11.79 14.17
C GLN A 20 1.96 -11.07 15.28
N MET A 21 2.99 -10.29 14.93
CA MET A 21 3.81 -9.60 15.92
C MET A 21 3.07 -8.41 16.55
N ARG A 22 3.02 -8.34 17.89
CA ARG A 22 2.40 -7.23 18.62
C ARG A 22 3.05 -5.87 18.36
N ASP A 23 4.35 -5.85 18.04
CA ASP A 23 5.13 -4.64 17.79
C ASP A 23 5.40 -4.41 16.29
N LYS A 24 4.62 -5.05 15.39
CA LYS A 24 4.76 -4.96 13.94
C LYS A 24 4.76 -3.49 13.46
N ALA A 25 3.80 -2.67 13.91
CA ALA A 25 3.70 -1.27 13.51
C ALA A 25 4.99 -0.49 13.80
N ARG A 26 5.55 -0.64 15.01
CA ARG A 26 6.82 0.00 15.39
C ARG A 26 7.97 -0.45 14.50
N ARG A 27 8.08 -1.76 14.22
CA ARG A 27 9.13 -2.31 13.35
C ARG A 27 9.00 -1.84 11.92
N VAL A 28 7.79 -1.87 11.39
CA VAL A 28 7.50 -1.39 10.03
C VAL A 28 7.84 0.08 9.89
N ARG A 29 7.48 0.93 10.87
CA ARG A 29 7.84 2.35 10.88
C ARG A 29 9.35 2.57 10.89
N ALA A 30 10.07 1.88 11.77
CA ALA A 30 11.52 1.97 11.85
C ALA A 30 12.20 1.51 10.54
N MET A 31 11.70 0.44 9.95
CA MET A 31 12.16 -0.09 8.66
C MET A 31 11.95 0.93 7.53
N PHE A 32 10.75 1.49 7.38
CA PHE A 32 10.47 2.46 6.31
C PHE A 32 11.25 3.76 6.48
N ASN A 33 11.44 4.25 7.70
CA ASN A 33 12.34 5.38 7.95
C ASN A 33 13.79 5.08 7.51
N ALA A 34 14.28 3.85 7.75
CA ALA A 34 15.63 3.47 7.38
C ALA A 34 15.84 3.34 5.86
N VAL A 35 14.86 2.79 5.12
CA VAL A 35 14.99 2.56 3.66
C VAL A 35 14.53 3.74 2.81
N ALA A 36 13.88 4.75 3.38
CA ALA A 36 13.34 5.90 2.65
C ALA A 36 14.34 6.52 1.65
N PRO A 37 15.65 6.68 1.95
CA PRO A 37 16.61 7.26 1.02
C PRO A 37 16.75 6.56 -0.33
N THR A 38 16.53 5.26 -0.38
CA THR A 38 16.73 4.43 -1.58
C THR A 38 15.46 3.75 -2.06
N TYR A 39 14.33 4.03 -1.40
CA TYR A 39 13.07 3.30 -1.57
C TYR A 39 12.58 3.29 -3.02
N GLU A 40 12.49 4.45 -3.67
CA GLU A 40 12.02 4.56 -5.06
C GLU A 40 12.95 3.84 -6.04
N LEU A 41 14.25 4.07 -5.91
CA LEU A 41 15.25 3.45 -6.78
C LEU A 41 15.16 1.92 -6.72
N VAL A 42 15.11 1.37 -5.51
CA VAL A 42 15.06 -0.08 -5.33
C VAL A 42 13.75 -0.64 -5.86
N ASN A 43 12.61 -0.01 -5.57
CA ASN A 43 11.31 -0.46 -6.07
C ASN A 43 11.27 -0.46 -7.61
N THR A 44 11.72 0.61 -8.25
CA THR A 44 11.74 0.70 -9.72
C THR A 44 12.63 -0.37 -10.34
N LEU A 45 13.85 -0.56 -9.81
CA LEU A 45 14.78 -1.56 -10.34
C LEU A 45 14.28 -2.99 -10.10
N THR A 46 13.81 -3.31 -8.90
CA THR A 46 13.36 -4.66 -8.56
C THR A 46 11.99 -5.02 -9.13
N SER A 47 11.19 -4.04 -9.52
CA SER A 47 9.94 -4.26 -10.25
C SER A 47 10.12 -4.22 -11.78
N PHE A 48 11.33 -3.95 -12.27
CA PHE A 48 11.59 -3.68 -13.70
C PHE A 48 10.70 -2.55 -14.24
N GLY A 49 10.45 -1.51 -13.43
CA GLY A 49 9.58 -0.38 -13.76
C GLY A 49 8.07 -0.70 -13.78
N ARG A 50 7.67 -1.92 -13.39
CA ARG A 50 6.24 -2.31 -13.37
C ARG A 50 5.45 -1.59 -12.28
N ASP A 51 6.08 -1.12 -11.25
CA ASP A 51 5.46 -0.32 -10.19
C ASP A 51 4.78 0.95 -10.73
N ALA A 52 5.40 1.65 -11.70
CA ALA A 52 4.79 2.79 -12.39
C ALA A 52 3.55 2.38 -13.21
N TYR A 53 3.61 1.23 -13.91
CA TYR A 53 2.45 0.68 -14.62
C TYR A 53 1.30 0.35 -13.65
N TRP A 54 1.58 -0.29 -12.51
CA TRP A 54 0.56 -0.65 -11.54
C TRP A 54 -0.11 0.58 -10.94
N ARG A 55 0.66 1.64 -10.60
CA ARG A 55 0.10 2.92 -10.13
C ARG A 55 -0.78 3.59 -11.18
N ARG A 56 -0.34 3.64 -12.44
CA ARG A 56 -1.17 4.17 -13.52
C ARG A 56 -2.48 3.42 -13.67
N ARG A 57 -2.44 2.08 -13.63
CA ARG A 57 -3.66 1.26 -13.68
C ARG A 57 -4.58 1.52 -12.49
N ALA A 58 -4.04 1.75 -11.30
CA ALA A 58 -4.84 2.12 -10.13
C ALA A 58 -5.57 3.46 -10.35
N VAL A 59 -4.89 4.48 -10.87
CA VAL A 59 -5.50 5.78 -11.19
C VAL A 59 -6.59 5.64 -12.26
N GLU A 60 -6.37 4.85 -13.31
CA GLU A 60 -7.36 4.58 -14.35
C GLU A 60 -8.60 3.87 -13.78
N LEU A 61 -8.40 2.82 -12.97
CA LEU A 61 -9.48 2.05 -12.34
C LEU A 61 -10.23 2.86 -11.28
N ALA A 62 -9.56 3.83 -10.66
CA ALA A 62 -10.19 4.77 -9.74
C ALA A 62 -11.24 5.65 -10.42
N ARG A 63 -11.23 5.84 -11.75
CA ARG A 63 -12.17 6.68 -12.50
C ARG A 63 -12.29 8.08 -11.89
N VAL A 64 -11.13 8.73 -11.70
CA VAL A 64 -11.03 10.04 -11.04
C VAL A 64 -11.87 11.10 -11.74
N ALA A 65 -12.63 11.86 -10.99
CA ALA A 65 -13.42 13.03 -11.45
C ALA A 65 -12.84 14.33 -10.88
N ALA A 66 -13.15 15.47 -11.51
CA ALA A 66 -12.67 16.79 -11.06
C ALA A 66 -13.16 17.17 -9.64
N ALA A 67 -14.34 16.69 -9.24
CA ALA A 67 -14.88 16.93 -7.91
C ALA A 67 -14.29 16.02 -6.82
N ASP A 68 -13.46 15.05 -7.18
CA ASP A 68 -12.94 14.08 -6.22
C ASP A 68 -12.02 14.72 -5.17
N ARG A 69 -12.21 14.26 -3.94
CA ARG A 69 -11.31 14.45 -2.80
C ARG A 69 -10.66 13.09 -2.51
N ILE A 70 -9.36 12.99 -2.74
CA ILE A 70 -8.61 11.74 -2.71
C ILE A 70 -7.70 11.71 -1.49
N LEU A 71 -7.72 10.60 -0.76
CA LEU A 71 -6.78 10.28 0.31
C LEU A 71 -5.92 9.10 -0.11
N ASP A 72 -4.59 9.27 -0.12
CA ASP A 72 -3.64 8.19 -0.38
C ASP A 72 -2.99 7.75 0.94
N LEU A 73 -3.32 6.54 1.41
CA LEU A 73 -2.86 5.97 2.67
C LEU A 73 -1.56 5.19 2.48
N ALA A 74 -0.67 5.27 3.47
CA ALA A 74 0.67 4.69 3.38
C ALA A 74 1.33 5.11 2.06
N CYS A 75 1.28 6.41 1.78
CA CYS A 75 1.68 6.99 0.49
C CYS A 75 3.18 6.88 0.21
N GLY A 76 3.99 6.53 1.22
CA GLY A 76 5.43 6.46 1.12
C GLY A 76 6.01 7.80 0.67
N THR A 77 6.83 7.77 -0.37
CA THR A 77 7.42 8.96 -0.99
C THR A 77 6.44 9.73 -1.90
N GLY A 78 5.17 9.30 -2.00
CA GLY A 78 4.08 10.06 -2.61
C GLY A 78 3.81 9.79 -4.09
N ASP A 79 4.37 8.75 -4.67
CA ASP A 79 4.23 8.46 -6.11
C ASP A 79 2.79 8.30 -6.58
N LEU A 80 1.95 7.55 -5.81
CA LEU A 80 0.56 7.34 -6.20
C LEU A 80 -0.27 8.61 -5.98
N ALA A 81 -0.05 9.34 -4.88
CA ALA A 81 -0.70 10.62 -4.63
C ALA A 81 -0.42 11.64 -5.76
N ARG A 82 0.86 11.72 -6.20
CA ARG A 82 1.23 12.57 -7.35
C ARG A 82 0.59 12.09 -8.64
N ALA A 83 0.50 10.78 -8.87
CA ALA A 83 -0.17 10.22 -10.04
C ALA A 83 -1.67 10.57 -10.07
N PHE A 84 -2.34 10.58 -8.92
CA PHE A 84 -3.71 11.07 -8.80
C PHE A 84 -3.82 12.56 -9.09
N ALA A 85 -2.95 13.39 -8.51
CA ALA A 85 -2.94 14.83 -8.74
C ALA A 85 -2.68 15.21 -10.22
N ALA A 86 -1.90 14.39 -10.93
CA ALA A 86 -1.62 14.54 -12.36
C ALA A 86 -2.69 13.93 -13.27
N ALA A 87 -3.76 13.31 -12.75
CA ALA A 87 -4.83 12.74 -13.55
C ALA A 87 -5.49 13.81 -14.44
N ARG A 88 -5.91 13.42 -15.65
CA ARG A 88 -6.49 14.37 -16.66
C ARG A 88 -7.68 15.15 -16.11
N SER A 89 -8.49 14.53 -15.25
CA SER A 89 -9.64 15.16 -14.59
C SER A 89 -9.28 16.17 -13.53
N ARG A 90 -8.02 16.23 -13.06
CA ARG A 90 -7.51 17.11 -12.00
C ARG A 90 -8.44 17.14 -10.79
N PRO A 91 -8.31 16.17 -9.87
CA PRO A 91 -9.18 16.10 -8.69
C PRO A 91 -9.09 17.38 -7.85
N ASN A 92 -10.15 17.72 -7.16
CA ASN A 92 -10.24 18.92 -6.33
C ASN A 92 -9.22 18.94 -5.19
N MET A 93 -8.93 17.77 -4.62
CA MET A 93 -7.99 17.65 -3.50
C MET A 93 -7.30 16.29 -3.52
N VAL A 94 -6.00 16.27 -3.24
CA VAL A 94 -5.26 15.04 -2.96
C VAL A 94 -4.48 15.21 -1.66
N VAL A 95 -4.66 14.28 -0.73
CA VAL A 95 -3.93 14.23 0.53
C VAL A 95 -3.17 12.91 0.58
N GLY A 96 -1.86 12.95 0.82
CA GLY A 96 -1.04 11.77 1.08
C GLY A 96 -0.74 11.63 2.56
N THR A 97 -0.91 10.42 3.12
CA THR A 97 -0.59 10.14 4.52
C THR A 97 0.32 8.93 4.65
N ASP A 98 1.29 9.03 5.53
CA ASP A 98 2.12 7.91 5.96
C ASP A 98 2.45 8.03 7.45
N PHE A 99 2.65 6.90 8.14
CA PHE A 99 3.01 6.93 9.55
C PHE A 99 4.52 7.06 9.79
N ALA A 100 5.35 6.83 8.76
CA ALA A 100 6.79 7.02 8.76
C ALA A 100 7.13 8.45 8.39
N ALA A 101 7.63 9.24 9.34
CA ALA A 101 7.92 10.67 9.16
C ALA A 101 8.89 10.93 8.00
N GLU A 102 9.91 10.07 7.84
CA GLU A 102 10.91 10.22 6.77
C GLU A 102 10.29 10.05 5.37
N MET A 103 9.25 9.20 5.24
CA MET A 103 8.50 9.07 4.00
C MET A 103 7.75 10.36 3.66
N ILE A 104 7.04 10.95 4.62
CA ILE A 104 6.33 12.23 4.46
C ILE A 104 7.31 13.38 4.15
N HIS A 105 8.46 13.42 4.84
CA HIS A 105 9.47 14.43 4.57
C HIS A 105 9.94 14.39 3.10
N ARG A 106 10.19 13.19 2.57
CA ARG A 106 10.58 13.01 1.16
C ARG A 106 9.46 13.32 0.19
N ALA A 107 8.23 12.89 0.50
CA ALA A 107 7.06 13.21 -0.31
C ALA A 107 6.88 14.74 -0.44
N ALA A 108 7.01 15.48 0.66
CA ALA A 108 6.90 16.93 0.69
C ALA A 108 8.07 17.65 -0.01
N GLY A 109 9.27 17.07 0.00
CA GLY A 109 10.45 17.61 -0.69
C GLY A 109 10.39 17.47 -2.22
N SER A 110 9.51 16.65 -2.75
CA SER A 110 9.29 16.52 -4.20
C SER A 110 8.32 17.58 -4.67
N SER A 111 8.69 18.36 -5.70
CA SER A 111 7.91 19.50 -6.24
C SER A 111 6.56 19.05 -6.84
N ALA A 112 5.55 18.92 -6.03
CA ALA A 112 4.17 18.72 -6.45
C ALA A 112 3.23 19.59 -5.58
N PRO A 113 3.03 20.85 -5.93
CA PRO A 113 2.30 21.82 -5.09
C PRO A 113 0.81 21.48 -4.91
N THR A 114 0.31 20.47 -5.61
CA THR A 114 -1.11 20.08 -5.61
C THR A 114 -1.46 18.94 -4.65
N VAL A 115 -0.49 18.45 -3.86
CA VAL A 115 -0.72 17.38 -2.87
C VAL A 115 -0.44 17.89 -1.47
N SER A 116 -1.36 17.71 -0.54
CA SER A 116 -1.15 17.96 0.88
C SER A 116 -0.60 16.72 1.57
N TRP A 117 0.37 16.88 2.45
CA TRP A 117 1.02 15.78 3.15
C TRP A 117 0.74 15.82 4.65
N CYS A 118 0.44 14.66 5.24
CA CYS A 118 0.14 14.55 6.66
C CYS A 118 0.73 13.26 7.23
N GLN A 119 1.43 13.33 8.35
CA GLN A 119 1.82 12.13 9.08
C GLN A 119 0.62 11.59 9.86
N ALA A 120 0.18 10.37 9.56
CA ALA A 120 -0.95 9.75 10.24
C ALA A 120 -0.83 8.22 10.30
N ASP A 121 -1.46 7.63 11.31
CA ASP A 121 -1.67 6.18 11.38
C ASP A 121 -2.93 5.81 10.61
N ALA A 122 -2.81 4.86 9.69
CA ALA A 122 -3.94 4.35 8.90
C ALA A 122 -5.01 3.64 9.75
N LEU A 123 -4.70 3.31 11.01
CA LEU A 123 -5.65 2.71 11.96
C LEU A 123 -6.41 3.76 12.80
N ALA A 124 -6.01 5.04 12.72
CA ALA A 124 -6.61 6.16 13.44
C ALA A 124 -6.42 7.47 12.66
N LEU A 125 -7.15 7.60 11.56
CA LEU A 125 -7.01 8.72 10.64
C LEU A 125 -7.56 10.03 11.25
N PRO A 126 -6.80 11.16 11.18
CA PRO A 126 -7.22 12.44 11.71
C PRO A 126 -8.20 13.19 10.79
N PHE A 127 -9.13 12.46 10.18
CA PHE A 127 -10.11 12.99 9.24
C PHE A 127 -11.52 12.67 9.69
N ALA A 128 -12.47 13.55 9.34
CA ALA A 128 -13.88 13.33 9.61
C ALA A 128 -14.45 12.15 8.80
N ASN A 129 -15.56 11.61 9.27
CA ASN A 129 -16.34 10.63 8.50
C ASN A 129 -16.75 11.23 7.16
N GLU A 130 -16.74 10.40 6.12
CA GLU A 130 -17.26 10.75 4.79
C GLU A 130 -16.59 11.97 4.12
N GLN A 131 -15.35 12.24 4.51
CA GLN A 131 -14.60 13.40 4.00
C GLN A 131 -14.08 13.19 2.57
N PHE A 132 -13.80 11.97 2.14
CA PHE A 132 -13.16 11.67 0.86
C PHE A 132 -14.07 10.88 -0.08
N THR A 133 -13.98 11.14 -1.39
CA THR A 133 -14.70 10.40 -2.43
C THR A 133 -13.89 9.20 -2.95
N ALA A 134 -12.59 9.22 -2.77
CA ALA A 134 -11.72 8.09 -3.04
C ALA A 134 -10.65 7.97 -1.95
N VAL A 135 -10.33 6.72 -1.57
CA VAL A 135 -9.20 6.39 -0.70
C VAL A 135 -8.34 5.38 -1.42
N SER A 136 -7.04 5.62 -1.52
CA SER A 136 -6.09 4.68 -2.13
C SER A 136 -5.07 4.18 -1.12
N CYS A 137 -4.49 3.02 -1.43
CA CYS A 137 -3.33 2.49 -0.72
C CYS A 137 -2.56 1.56 -1.65
N ALA A 138 -1.32 1.90 -2.00
CA ALA A 138 -0.49 1.02 -2.82
C ALA A 138 0.61 0.36 -1.99
N PHE A 139 0.62 -0.97 -1.97
CA PHE A 139 1.63 -1.80 -1.29
C PHE A 139 1.77 -1.50 0.22
N GLY A 140 0.74 -0.88 0.81
CA GLY A 140 0.71 -0.45 2.20
C GLY A 140 -0.08 -1.36 3.11
N VAL A 141 -1.21 -1.93 2.65
CA VAL A 141 -2.18 -2.62 3.52
C VAL A 141 -1.58 -3.84 4.24
N ARG A 142 -0.65 -4.57 3.61
CA ARG A 142 0.03 -5.70 4.26
C ARG A 142 0.88 -5.30 5.46
N ASN A 143 1.24 -4.02 5.56
CA ASN A 143 2.07 -3.47 6.62
C ASN A 143 1.27 -2.98 7.84
N LEU A 144 -0.05 -2.86 7.72
CA LEU A 144 -0.92 -2.48 8.83
C LEU A 144 -0.84 -3.49 9.96
N GLN A 145 -0.92 -3.01 11.21
CA GLN A 145 -0.95 -3.87 12.41
C GLN A 145 -2.21 -4.71 12.45
N ASP A 146 -3.35 -4.11 12.08
CA ASP A 146 -4.66 -4.74 11.94
C ASP A 146 -5.25 -4.35 10.59
N LEU A 147 -5.41 -5.34 9.71
CA LEU A 147 -5.89 -5.12 8.35
C LEU A 147 -7.38 -4.72 8.33
N THR A 148 -8.18 -5.37 9.18
CA THR A 148 -9.62 -5.09 9.28
C THR A 148 -9.87 -3.70 9.85
N ALA A 149 -9.13 -3.29 10.88
CA ALA A 149 -9.20 -1.94 11.42
C ALA A 149 -8.83 -0.88 10.38
N GLY A 150 -7.77 -1.13 9.58
CA GLY A 150 -7.39 -0.25 8.48
C GLY A 150 -8.47 -0.14 7.41
N PHE A 151 -9.12 -1.24 7.04
CA PHE A 151 -10.25 -1.20 6.09
C PHE A 151 -11.47 -0.48 6.67
N ARG A 152 -11.73 -0.60 7.98
CA ARG A 152 -12.79 0.17 8.65
C ARG A 152 -12.51 1.68 8.63
N GLU A 153 -11.27 2.10 8.83
CA GLU A 153 -10.88 3.51 8.74
C GLU A 153 -11.01 4.04 7.30
N MET A 154 -10.59 3.25 6.28
CA MET A 154 -10.84 3.60 4.88
C MET A 154 -12.35 3.78 4.62
N TYR A 155 -13.16 2.85 5.10
CA TYR A 155 -14.62 2.91 4.94
C TYR A 155 -15.23 4.10 5.67
N ARG A 156 -14.76 4.40 6.88
CA ARG A 156 -15.25 5.52 7.71
C ARG A 156 -15.06 6.86 7.02
N VAL A 157 -13.87 7.11 6.48
CA VAL A 157 -13.55 8.40 5.86
C VAL A 157 -14.08 8.54 4.44
N LEU A 158 -14.54 7.44 3.80
CA LEU A 158 -15.17 7.47 2.49
C LEU A 158 -16.59 7.99 2.57
N ALA A 159 -16.94 8.93 1.69
CA ALA A 159 -18.30 9.38 1.45
C ALA A 159 -19.16 8.23 0.88
N PRO A 160 -20.51 8.30 1.01
CA PRO A 160 -21.41 7.39 0.30
C PRO A 160 -21.11 7.35 -1.19
N ALA A 161 -21.19 6.18 -1.82
CA ALA A 161 -20.74 5.90 -3.19
C ALA A 161 -19.24 6.15 -3.46
N GLY A 162 -18.47 6.52 -2.46
CA GLY A 162 -17.01 6.64 -2.54
C GLY A 162 -16.33 5.27 -2.73
N ARG A 163 -15.09 5.27 -3.15
CA ARG A 163 -14.36 4.05 -3.51
C ARG A 163 -12.99 3.93 -2.86
N ALA A 164 -12.66 2.75 -2.39
CA ALA A 164 -11.30 2.37 -2.00
C ALA A 164 -10.59 1.73 -3.20
N VAL A 165 -9.33 2.13 -3.47
CA VAL A 165 -8.48 1.60 -4.53
C VAL A 165 -7.21 1.05 -3.91
N ILE A 166 -7.10 -0.26 -3.80
CA ILE A 166 -6.02 -0.92 -3.09
C ILE A 166 -5.16 -1.67 -4.09
N VAL A 167 -3.87 -1.34 -4.14
CA VAL A 167 -2.87 -2.07 -4.94
C VAL A 167 -2.02 -2.90 -4.01
N GLU A 168 -1.91 -4.21 -4.25
CA GLU A 168 -1.07 -5.05 -3.42
C GLU A 168 -0.44 -6.20 -4.22
N PHE A 169 0.64 -6.75 -3.69
CA PHE A 169 1.21 -7.97 -4.23
C PHE A 169 0.25 -9.14 -4.06
N SER A 170 0.30 -10.04 -5.03
CA SER A 170 -0.50 -11.25 -5.04
C SER A 170 0.30 -12.40 -5.64
N LEU A 171 -0.12 -13.62 -5.37
CA LEU A 171 0.53 -14.78 -5.95
C LEU A 171 -0.12 -15.13 -7.30
N PRO A 172 0.68 -15.33 -8.36
CA PRO A 172 0.18 -15.80 -9.65
C PRO A 172 -0.60 -17.11 -9.54
N SER A 173 -1.68 -17.23 -10.31
CA SER A 173 -2.48 -18.47 -10.35
C SER A 173 -1.76 -19.59 -11.13
N ALA A 174 -1.09 -19.26 -12.22
CA ALA A 174 -0.35 -20.21 -13.03
C ALA A 174 0.87 -20.75 -12.28
N ARG A 175 0.97 -22.08 -12.14
CA ARG A 175 2.02 -22.73 -11.33
C ARG A 175 3.44 -22.37 -11.75
N ILE A 176 3.71 -22.32 -13.07
CA ILE A 176 5.04 -21.99 -13.60
C ILE A 176 5.40 -20.54 -13.27
N VAL A 177 4.50 -19.59 -13.53
CA VAL A 177 4.72 -18.17 -13.23
C VAL A 177 4.95 -17.97 -11.72
N ARG A 178 4.18 -18.67 -10.89
CA ARG A 178 4.33 -18.65 -9.42
C ARG A 178 5.70 -19.18 -8.99
N ALA A 179 6.18 -20.27 -9.57
CA ALA A 179 7.48 -20.84 -9.24
C ALA A 179 8.62 -19.86 -9.60
N LEU A 180 8.58 -19.27 -10.81
CA LEU A 180 9.56 -18.27 -11.25
C LEU A 180 9.50 -17.01 -10.39
N PHE A 181 8.29 -16.51 -10.10
CA PHE A 181 8.10 -15.36 -9.21
C PHE A 181 8.66 -15.63 -7.82
N ASN A 182 8.34 -16.77 -7.22
CA ASN A 182 8.83 -17.14 -5.89
C ASN A 182 10.37 -17.27 -5.87
N PHE A 183 10.97 -17.86 -6.89
CA PHE A 183 12.43 -17.94 -7.00
C PHE A 183 13.05 -16.54 -7.03
N TYR A 184 12.58 -15.68 -7.93
CA TYR A 184 13.04 -14.30 -8.02
C TYR A 184 12.82 -13.54 -6.70
N PHE A 185 11.62 -13.60 -6.17
CA PHE A 185 11.17 -12.79 -5.04
C PHE A 185 11.84 -13.19 -3.71
N ILE A 186 12.13 -14.49 -3.53
CA ILE A 186 12.74 -15.01 -2.30
C ILE A 186 14.26 -15.00 -2.36
N ARG A 187 14.85 -15.27 -3.53
CA ARG A 187 16.30 -15.48 -3.67
C ARG A 187 17.03 -14.31 -4.30
N VAL A 188 16.49 -13.75 -5.40
CA VAL A 188 17.18 -12.75 -6.22
C VAL A 188 16.94 -11.34 -5.70
N LEU A 189 15.69 -10.97 -5.50
CA LEU A 189 15.30 -9.62 -5.08
C LEU A 189 15.99 -9.16 -3.77
N PRO A 190 16.04 -9.96 -2.68
CA PRO A 190 16.70 -9.52 -1.45
C PRO A 190 18.19 -9.24 -1.62
N LEU A 191 18.87 -10.00 -2.48
CA LEU A 191 20.30 -9.82 -2.76
C LEU A 191 20.53 -8.50 -3.51
N ILE A 192 19.82 -8.30 -4.62
CA ILE A 192 19.93 -7.08 -5.44
C ILE A 192 19.55 -5.84 -4.61
N ALA A 193 18.41 -5.90 -3.94
CA ALA A 193 17.90 -4.78 -3.18
C ALA A 193 18.81 -4.41 -2.00
N THR A 194 19.35 -5.38 -1.27
CA THR A 194 20.29 -5.13 -0.18
C THR A 194 21.61 -4.54 -0.70
N LEU A 195 22.10 -5.02 -1.86
CA LEU A 195 23.32 -4.51 -2.47
C LEU A 195 23.17 -3.03 -2.89
N ILE A 196 22.04 -2.69 -3.51
CA ILE A 196 21.77 -1.33 -3.99
C ILE A 196 21.53 -0.37 -2.81
N SER A 197 20.67 -0.77 -1.86
CA SER A 197 20.29 0.10 -0.74
C SER A 197 21.29 0.15 0.39
N ARG A 198 22.18 -0.84 0.50
CA ARG A 198 23.02 -1.10 1.68
C ARG A 198 22.19 -1.19 2.98
N ASP A 199 20.92 -1.62 2.83
CA ASP A 199 19.98 -1.72 3.96
C ASP A 199 20.42 -2.75 4.99
N ARG A 200 20.41 -2.34 6.26
CA ARG A 200 20.67 -3.20 7.42
C ARG A 200 19.41 -3.45 8.26
N SER A 201 18.28 -2.80 7.94
CA SER A 201 17.01 -2.97 8.67
C SER A 201 16.37 -4.34 8.45
N GLY A 202 16.72 -5.03 7.35
CA GLY A 202 16.12 -6.30 6.94
C GLY A 202 14.85 -6.15 6.11
N ALA A 203 14.58 -4.97 5.57
CA ALA A 203 13.38 -4.67 4.78
C ALA A 203 13.18 -5.63 3.60
N TYR A 204 14.25 -5.95 2.89
CA TYR A 204 14.17 -6.81 1.71
C TYR A 204 14.10 -8.32 2.05
N ARG A 205 14.34 -8.69 3.29
CA ARG A 205 14.01 -10.02 3.83
C ARG A 205 12.57 -10.08 4.33
N TYR A 206 12.07 -8.98 4.90
CA TYR A 206 10.68 -8.84 5.32
C TYR A 206 9.71 -8.88 4.14
N LEU A 207 10.03 -8.20 3.02
CA LEU A 207 9.15 -8.07 1.87
C LEU A 207 8.64 -9.43 1.34
N PRO A 208 9.46 -10.41 0.97
CA PRO A 208 8.96 -11.71 0.52
C PRO A 208 8.12 -12.43 1.57
N ARG A 209 8.54 -12.39 2.83
CA ARG A 209 7.85 -13.07 3.92
C ARG A 209 6.47 -12.45 4.18
N SER A 210 6.38 -11.13 4.15
CA SER A 210 5.10 -10.43 4.33
C SER A 210 4.11 -10.72 3.20
N VAL A 211 4.58 -10.81 1.95
CA VAL A 211 3.72 -11.14 0.80
C VAL A 211 3.25 -12.59 0.83
N LEU A 212 4.14 -13.54 1.10
CA LEU A 212 3.80 -14.97 1.13
C LEU A 212 2.84 -15.36 2.26
N ARG A 213 2.79 -14.58 3.32
CA ARG A 213 1.93 -14.78 4.50
C ARG A 213 0.70 -13.87 4.51
N PHE A 214 0.56 -13.02 3.49
CA PHE A 214 -0.57 -12.10 3.37
C PHE A 214 -1.83 -12.86 2.91
N PRO A 215 -3.04 -12.46 3.33
CA PRO A 215 -4.28 -13.04 2.87
C PRO A 215 -4.37 -13.08 1.35
N ASN A 216 -4.93 -14.16 0.82
CA ASN A 216 -5.14 -14.30 -0.61
C ASN A 216 -6.27 -13.38 -1.11
N ARG A 217 -6.47 -13.32 -2.44
CA ARG A 217 -7.44 -12.41 -3.07
C ARG A 217 -8.87 -12.59 -2.55
N ALA A 218 -9.30 -13.84 -2.35
CA ALA A 218 -10.65 -14.12 -1.85
C ALA A 218 -10.80 -13.62 -0.41
N GLN A 219 -9.84 -13.90 0.45
CA GLN A 219 -9.84 -13.44 1.84
C GLN A 219 -9.84 -11.90 1.95
N ILE A 220 -9.13 -11.18 1.06
CA ILE A 220 -9.19 -9.71 1.03
C ILE A 220 -10.59 -9.23 0.63
N VAL A 221 -11.21 -9.85 -0.38
CA VAL A 221 -12.59 -9.54 -0.79
C VAL A 221 -13.57 -9.78 0.37
N ASP A 222 -13.42 -10.90 1.09
CA ASP A 222 -14.29 -11.21 2.23
C ASP A 222 -14.13 -10.18 3.35
N LEU A 223 -12.90 -9.80 3.70
CA LEU A 223 -12.64 -8.75 4.69
C LEU A 223 -13.24 -7.38 4.29
N LEU A 224 -13.13 -7.02 3.01
CA LEU A 224 -13.75 -5.77 2.50
C LEU A 224 -15.28 -5.82 2.60
N ARG A 225 -15.90 -6.97 2.31
CA ARG A 225 -17.36 -7.17 2.49
C ARG A 225 -17.78 -7.10 3.95
N GLU A 226 -17.04 -7.75 4.85
CA GLU A 226 -17.29 -7.69 6.30
C GLU A 226 -17.25 -6.26 6.86
N VAL A 227 -16.41 -5.40 6.28
CA VAL A 227 -16.34 -3.97 6.64
C VAL A 227 -17.53 -3.19 6.12
N GLY A 228 -18.23 -3.66 5.06
CA GLY A 228 -19.42 -3.04 4.52
C GLY A 228 -19.30 -2.52 3.08
N PHE A 229 -18.20 -2.81 2.39
CA PHE A 229 -18.11 -2.48 0.96
C PHE A 229 -19.10 -3.34 0.15
N ASP A 230 -19.89 -2.70 -0.69
CA ASP A 230 -20.97 -3.33 -1.46
C ASP A 230 -20.44 -4.01 -2.73
N ARG A 231 -19.81 -3.25 -3.61
CA ARG A 231 -19.25 -3.75 -4.87
C ARG A 231 -17.75 -3.78 -4.83
N ILE A 232 -17.15 -4.95 -5.11
CA ILE A 232 -15.71 -5.14 -5.12
C ILE A 232 -15.29 -5.73 -6.47
N GLU A 233 -14.50 -4.97 -7.21
CA GLU A 233 -13.87 -5.39 -8.45
C GLU A 233 -12.41 -5.81 -8.16
N VAL A 234 -11.94 -6.89 -8.76
CA VAL A 234 -10.59 -7.42 -8.59
C VAL A 234 -9.90 -7.47 -9.94
N HIS A 235 -8.83 -6.72 -10.10
CA HIS A 235 -8.09 -6.58 -11.35
C HIS A 235 -6.66 -7.11 -11.19
N PRO A 236 -6.37 -8.39 -11.57
CA PRO A 236 -5.02 -8.92 -11.58
C PRO A 236 -4.15 -8.23 -12.63
N LEU A 237 -2.93 -7.86 -12.25
CA LEU A 237 -1.95 -7.21 -13.11
C LEU A 237 -0.69 -8.08 -13.23
N THR A 238 0.03 -7.98 -14.35
CA THR A 238 1.32 -8.64 -14.57
C THR A 238 1.26 -10.12 -14.17
N PHE A 239 0.41 -10.89 -14.87
CA PHE A 239 0.17 -12.32 -14.61
C PHE A 239 -0.30 -12.64 -13.17
N GLY A 240 -0.83 -11.63 -12.46
CA GLY A 240 -1.30 -11.76 -11.09
C GLY A 240 -0.23 -11.58 -10.02
N ILE A 241 0.91 -11.01 -10.35
CA ILE A 241 1.95 -10.60 -9.38
C ILE A 241 1.47 -9.41 -8.53
N ALA A 242 0.72 -8.50 -9.13
CA ALA A 242 0.01 -7.45 -8.43
C ALA A 242 -1.49 -7.55 -8.70
N VAL A 243 -2.29 -6.93 -7.85
CA VAL A 243 -3.74 -6.86 -7.97
C VAL A 243 -4.21 -5.47 -7.54
N VAL A 244 -5.21 -4.95 -8.25
CA VAL A 244 -5.95 -3.76 -7.82
C VAL A 244 -7.34 -4.20 -7.38
N TYR A 245 -7.72 -3.85 -6.17
CA TYR A 245 -9.09 -3.95 -5.68
C TYR A 245 -9.73 -2.57 -5.78
N VAL A 246 -10.93 -2.51 -6.34
CA VAL A 246 -11.79 -1.32 -6.32
C VAL A 246 -13.04 -1.68 -5.54
N ALA A 247 -13.17 -1.15 -4.34
CA ALA A 247 -14.27 -1.45 -3.43
C ALA A 247 -15.10 -0.19 -3.21
N VAL A 248 -16.41 -0.26 -3.48
CA VAL A 248 -17.34 0.89 -3.42
C VAL A 248 -18.14 0.83 -2.13
N LYS A 249 -18.20 1.95 -1.42
CA LYS A 249 -19.10 2.14 -0.26
C LYS A 249 -20.53 2.26 -0.74
N ALA A 250 -21.46 1.57 -0.09
CA ALA A 250 -22.87 1.64 -0.43
C ALA A 250 -23.39 3.08 -0.43
N GLN A 251 -24.30 3.39 -1.35
CA GLN A 251 -25.03 4.64 -1.34
C GLN A 251 -26.13 4.55 -0.28
N VAL A 252 -26.08 5.42 0.73
CA VAL A 252 -27.17 5.50 1.69
C VAL A 252 -28.40 6.09 0.97
N HIS A 253 -29.37 5.26 0.63
CA HIS A 253 -30.68 5.76 0.25
C HIS A 253 -31.30 6.36 1.51
N ARG A 254 -31.29 7.71 1.64
CA ARG A 254 -32.18 8.36 2.58
C ARG A 254 -33.59 8.07 2.08
N VAL A 255 -34.26 7.12 2.72
CA VAL A 255 -35.72 7.00 2.62
C VAL A 255 -36.23 8.31 3.21
N ASN A 256 -36.72 9.20 2.36
CA ASN A 256 -37.40 10.39 2.81
C ASN A 256 -38.63 9.92 3.61
N ALA A 257 -38.59 10.13 4.92
CA ALA A 257 -39.73 9.98 5.82
C ALA A 257 -40.59 11.25 5.75
#